data_70d4d950b1d2dd6a365c02c53ba89a09
#
_entry.id   70d4d950b1d2dd6a365c02c53ba89a09
#
_cell.length_a   1.000
_cell.length_b   1.000
_cell.length_c   1.000
_cell.angle_alpha   90.00
_cell.angle_beta   90.00
_cell.angle_gamma   90.00
#
_symmetry.space_group_name_H-M   'P 1'
#
loop_
_entity.id
_entity.type
_entity.pdbx_description
1 polymer ?
#
loop_
_entity_poly.entity_id
_entity_poly.type
_entity_poly.pdbx_seq_one_letter_code
_entity_poly.pdbx_strand_id
1 'polypeptide(L)'
;MDEVRAAYGLLNLKQVDAAIEARRQVAIKYREVLKDVEGISFMEDIPGVRHNYSYFPIFVDAEKYGMTRDELYFKMKEQNVLGRRYFYPLISEFSTYRGLDSARPENLSVAHKVADSVICLPMYTGLNDEEIELILSIIKK
;
A
#
# COMPACT_ATOMS: atom_id res chain seq x y z
N MET A 1 25.43 -17.64 -3.27
CA MET A 1 25.05 -16.60 -4.27
C MET A 1 26.08 -16.73 -5.40
N ASP A 2 25.63 -16.85 -6.63
CA ASP A 2 26.54 -16.88 -7.78
C ASP A 2 27.05 -15.48 -8.15
N GLU A 3 28.09 -15.41 -8.97
CA GLU A 3 28.76 -14.16 -9.35
C GLU A 3 27.85 -13.22 -10.15
N VAL A 4 26.94 -13.78 -10.97
CA VAL A 4 25.99 -12.99 -11.78
C VAL A 4 25.01 -12.26 -10.86
N ARG A 5 24.45 -12.96 -9.88
CA ARG A 5 23.54 -12.35 -8.88
C ARG A 5 24.26 -11.35 -7.99
N ALA A 6 25.53 -11.60 -7.65
CA ALA A 6 26.35 -10.67 -6.90
C ALA A 6 26.62 -9.39 -7.68
N ALA A 7 27.02 -9.52 -8.95
CA ALA A 7 27.23 -8.36 -9.84
C ALA A 7 25.95 -7.54 -10.04
N TYR A 8 24.82 -8.20 -10.27
CA TYR A 8 23.52 -7.53 -10.39
C TYR A 8 23.10 -6.82 -9.09
N GLY A 9 23.34 -7.44 -7.93
CA GLY A 9 23.12 -6.83 -6.63
C GLY A 9 23.96 -5.56 -6.42
N LEU A 10 25.24 -5.59 -6.79
CA LEU A 10 26.11 -4.42 -6.70
C LEU A 10 25.68 -3.27 -7.62
N LEU A 11 25.17 -3.58 -8.80
CA LEU A 11 24.60 -2.57 -9.70
C LEU A 11 23.35 -1.93 -9.11
N ASN A 12 22.45 -2.73 -8.54
CA ASN A 12 21.24 -2.24 -7.90
C ASN A 12 21.55 -1.35 -6.68
N LEU A 13 22.54 -1.71 -5.87
CA LEU A 13 22.96 -0.89 -4.73
C LEU A 13 23.41 0.52 -5.10
N LYS A 14 23.95 0.73 -6.30
CA LYS A 14 24.32 2.06 -6.78
C LYS A 14 23.12 2.99 -7.03
N GLN A 15 21.93 2.42 -7.20
CA GLN A 15 20.71 3.16 -7.54
C GLN A 15 19.71 3.24 -6.37
N VAL A 16 19.97 2.54 -5.25
CA VAL A 16 19.00 2.38 -4.17
C VAL A 16 18.57 3.72 -3.56
N ASP A 17 19.51 4.64 -3.34
CA ASP A 17 19.22 5.94 -2.74
C ASP A 17 18.37 6.82 -3.67
N ALA A 18 18.69 6.85 -4.96
CA ALA A 18 17.90 7.56 -5.96
C ALA A 18 16.48 6.97 -6.08
N ALA A 19 16.37 5.64 -6.01
CA ALA A 19 15.09 4.95 -6.04
C ALA A 19 14.23 5.23 -4.79
N ILE A 20 14.85 5.32 -3.61
CA ILE A 20 14.16 5.71 -2.38
C ILE A 20 13.65 7.15 -2.48
N GLU A 21 14.49 8.08 -2.97
CA GLU A 21 14.10 9.48 -3.10
C GLU A 21 12.97 9.67 -4.12
N ALA A 22 13.01 8.98 -5.27
CA ALA A 22 11.92 9.03 -6.24
C ALA A 22 10.59 8.58 -5.61
N ARG A 23 10.58 7.46 -4.88
CA ARG A 23 9.39 7.00 -4.17
C ARG A 23 8.95 7.95 -3.04
N ARG A 24 9.90 8.60 -2.36
CA ARG A 24 9.58 9.63 -1.36
C ARG A 24 8.80 10.79 -1.97
N GLN A 25 9.17 11.25 -3.17
CA GLN A 25 8.44 12.31 -3.87
C GLN A 25 7.02 11.88 -4.23
N VAL A 26 6.81 10.64 -4.65
CA VAL A 26 5.47 10.09 -4.87
C VAL A 26 4.66 10.07 -3.56
N ALA A 27 5.27 9.63 -2.46
CA ALA A 27 4.60 9.59 -1.15
C ALA A 27 4.17 10.99 -0.68
N ILE A 28 5.00 12.01 -0.90
CA ILE A 28 4.66 13.41 -0.58
C ILE A 28 3.43 13.85 -1.36
N LYS A 29 3.39 13.63 -2.69
CA LYS A 29 2.25 13.99 -3.54
C LYS A 29 0.96 13.28 -3.11
N TYR A 30 1.04 11.99 -2.79
CA TYR A 30 -0.10 11.26 -2.27
C TYR A 30 -0.63 11.88 -0.97
N ARG A 31 0.24 12.17 0.00
CA ARG A 31 -0.16 12.76 1.30
C ARG A 31 -0.78 14.14 1.14
N GLU A 32 -0.21 15.00 0.30
CA GLU A 32 -0.72 16.36 0.05
C GLU A 32 -2.19 16.36 -0.39
N VAL A 33 -2.57 15.39 -1.19
CA VAL A 33 -3.93 15.29 -1.73
C VAL A 33 -4.85 14.48 -0.83
N LEU A 34 -4.37 13.34 -0.30
CA LEU A 34 -5.20 12.41 0.45
C LEU A 34 -5.56 12.88 1.86
N LYS A 35 -4.80 13.82 2.44
CA LYS A 35 -5.11 14.41 3.76
C LYS A 35 -6.48 15.08 3.81
N ASP A 36 -6.97 15.56 2.66
CA ASP A 36 -8.24 16.28 2.55
C ASP A 36 -9.39 15.37 2.06
N VAL A 37 -9.15 14.05 1.91
CA VAL A 37 -10.17 13.08 1.51
C VAL A 37 -10.78 12.43 2.74
N GLU A 38 -12.04 12.74 3.02
CA GLU A 38 -12.77 12.19 4.16
C GLU A 38 -12.86 10.65 4.08
N GLY A 39 -12.58 9.97 5.19
CA GLY A 39 -12.60 8.52 5.28
C GLY A 39 -11.36 7.81 4.72
N ILE A 40 -10.38 8.55 4.23
CA ILE A 40 -9.05 8.02 3.87
C ILE A 40 -8.03 8.44 4.91
N SER A 41 -7.24 7.49 5.38
CA SER A 41 -6.09 7.78 6.26
C SER A 41 -4.86 7.01 5.80
N PHE A 42 -3.69 7.46 6.20
CA PHE A 42 -2.39 6.87 5.84
C PHE A 42 -1.40 7.03 6.99
N MET A 43 -0.25 6.36 6.88
CA MET A 43 0.81 6.44 7.88
C MET A 43 1.77 7.60 7.57
N GLU A 44 2.13 8.32 8.61
CA GLU A 44 3.21 9.31 8.55
C GLU A 44 4.58 8.65 8.71
N ASP A 45 5.64 9.35 8.30
CA ASP A 45 7.00 8.91 8.51
C ASP A 45 7.34 8.92 10.00
N ILE A 46 7.94 7.84 10.49
CA ILE A 46 8.35 7.73 11.88
C ILE A 46 9.63 8.57 12.10
N PRO A 47 9.63 9.54 13.04
CA PRO A 47 10.81 10.35 13.32
C PRO A 47 12.03 9.48 13.64
N GLY A 48 13.18 9.81 13.05
CA GLY A 48 14.44 9.09 13.23
C GLY A 48 14.57 7.79 12.43
N VAL A 49 13.57 7.41 11.64
CA VAL A 49 13.61 6.24 10.76
C VAL A 49 13.83 6.68 9.31
N ARG A 50 14.83 6.09 8.64
CA ARG A 50 15.00 6.24 7.19
C ARG A 50 14.06 5.28 6.47
N HIS A 51 12.92 5.79 6.00
CA HIS A 51 11.92 5.00 5.30
C HIS A 51 12.37 4.67 3.86
N ASN A 52 12.04 3.49 3.36
CA ASN A 52 12.39 3.05 2.01
C ASN A 52 11.28 3.26 0.98
N TYR A 53 10.08 3.66 1.43
CA TYR A 53 8.87 3.91 0.62
C TYR A 53 8.53 2.75 -0.34
N SER A 54 8.71 1.50 0.12
CA SER A 54 8.39 0.32 -0.69
C SER A 54 6.89 0.13 -0.93
N TYR A 55 6.06 0.65 -0.02
CA TYR A 55 4.60 0.60 -0.06
C TYR A 55 4.02 1.93 0.41
N PHE A 56 2.84 2.25 -0.09
CA PHE A 56 2.03 3.37 0.40
C PHE A 56 0.64 2.84 0.78
N PRO A 57 0.46 2.32 2.01
CA PRO A 57 -0.83 1.86 2.48
C PRO A 57 -1.73 3.05 2.82
N ILE A 58 -2.97 2.98 2.37
CA ILE A 58 -4.08 3.82 2.83
C ILE A 58 -5.12 2.93 3.50
N PHE A 59 -5.86 3.50 4.45
CA PHE A 59 -6.95 2.83 5.15
C PHE A 59 -8.26 3.50 4.78
N VAL A 60 -9.23 2.69 4.40
CA VAL A 60 -10.56 3.14 3.96
C VAL A 60 -11.56 2.94 5.10
N ASP A 61 -12.09 4.04 5.63
CA ASP A 61 -13.25 4.05 6.51
C ASP A 61 -14.50 4.12 5.63
N ALA A 62 -15.16 2.99 5.43
CA ALA A 62 -16.26 2.87 4.47
C ALA A 62 -17.47 3.77 4.82
N GLU A 63 -17.73 4.03 6.09
CA GLU A 63 -18.85 4.87 6.54
C GLU A 63 -18.61 6.34 6.15
N LYS A 64 -17.41 6.84 6.34
CA LYS A 64 -17.05 8.22 6.00
C LYS A 64 -16.73 8.40 4.52
N TYR A 65 -15.98 7.45 3.97
CA TYR A 65 -15.58 7.50 2.57
C TYR A 65 -16.74 7.16 1.61
N GLY A 66 -17.78 6.43 2.08
CA GLY A 66 -18.97 6.07 1.30
C GLY A 66 -18.75 4.96 0.28
N MET A 67 -17.62 4.24 0.36
CA MET A 67 -17.39 2.94 -0.30
C MET A 67 -16.37 2.13 0.48
N THR A 68 -16.45 0.81 0.35
CA THR A 68 -15.52 -0.13 0.98
C THR A 68 -14.16 -0.14 0.28
N ARG A 69 -13.14 -0.68 0.96
CA ARG A 69 -11.83 -0.93 0.36
C ARG A 69 -11.91 -1.79 -0.91
N ASP A 70 -12.81 -2.77 -0.93
CA ASP A 70 -12.96 -3.66 -2.09
C ASP A 70 -13.64 -2.97 -3.27
N GLU A 71 -14.65 -2.13 -3.03
CA GLU A 71 -15.25 -1.30 -4.08
C GLU A 71 -14.21 -0.34 -4.68
N LEU A 72 -13.40 0.32 -3.83
CA LEU A 72 -12.29 1.15 -4.31
C LEU A 72 -11.27 0.34 -5.14
N TYR A 73 -10.92 -0.87 -4.67
CA TYR A 73 -10.01 -1.76 -5.42
C TYR A 73 -10.54 -2.09 -6.81
N PHE A 74 -11.83 -2.42 -6.94
CA PHE A 74 -12.43 -2.72 -8.24
C PHE A 74 -12.53 -1.48 -9.12
N LYS A 75 -12.91 -0.33 -8.56
CA LYS A 75 -12.94 0.96 -9.27
C LYS A 75 -11.55 1.34 -9.84
N MET A 76 -10.49 1.16 -9.05
CA MET A 76 -9.12 1.35 -9.53
C MET A 76 -8.78 0.38 -10.68
N LYS A 77 -9.14 -0.90 -10.52
CA LYS A 77 -8.86 -1.94 -11.50
C LYS A 77 -9.57 -1.69 -12.85
N GLU A 78 -10.79 -1.18 -12.84
CA GLU A 78 -11.54 -0.79 -14.05
C GLU A 78 -10.81 0.28 -14.88
N GLN A 79 -9.99 1.10 -14.22
CA GLN A 79 -9.15 2.11 -14.86
C GLN A 79 -7.69 1.66 -15.05
N ASN A 80 -7.43 0.35 -15.02
CA ASN A 80 -6.10 -0.26 -15.14
C ASN A 80 -5.10 0.18 -14.05
N VAL A 81 -5.57 0.67 -12.92
CA VAL A 81 -4.75 0.99 -11.75
C VAL A 81 -4.77 -0.19 -10.78
N LEU A 82 -3.61 -0.83 -10.58
CA LEU A 82 -3.50 -2.03 -9.76
C LEU A 82 -3.05 -1.69 -8.32
N GLY A 83 -4.01 -1.45 -7.43
CA GLY A 83 -3.76 -1.43 -5.99
C GLY A 83 -3.52 -2.84 -5.44
N ARG A 84 -2.92 -2.92 -4.25
CA ARG A 84 -2.70 -4.20 -3.56
C ARG A 84 -3.48 -4.24 -2.26
N ARG A 85 -4.33 -5.26 -2.07
CA ARG A 85 -4.93 -5.61 -0.78
C ARG A 85 -3.89 -6.37 0.05
N TYR A 86 -3.29 -5.72 1.03
CA TYR A 86 -2.07 -6.16 1.70
C TYR A 86 -2.33 -6.49 3.18
N PHE A 87 -2.16 -7.62 3.70
CA PHE A 87 -2.16 -8.97 3.14
C PHE A 87 -3.59 -9.51 3.14
N TYR A 88 -4.10 -9.91 2.01
CA TYR A 88 -5.44 -10.43 1.91
C TYR A 88 -5.45 -11.71 1.03
N PRO A 89 -6.09 -12.81 1.49
CA PRO A 89 -6.64 -12.97 2.84
C PRO A 89 -5.54 -13.05 3.92
N LEU A 90 -5.95 -12.94 5.20
CA LEU A 90 -5.01 -13.15 6.32
C LEU A 90 -4.51 -14.60 6.33
N ILE A 91 -3.28 -14.81 6.82
CA ILE A 91 -2.70 -16.16 6.94
C ILE A 91 -3.57 -17.05 7.84
N SER A 92 -4.17 -16.47 8.90
CA SER A 92 -5.10 -17.14 9.79
C SER A 92 -6.35 -17.70 9.10
N GLU A 93 -6.73 -17.17 7.94
CA GLU A 93 -7.89 -17.60 7.16
C GLU A 93 -7.59 -18.74 6.19
N PHE A 94 -6.31 -19.06 5.97
CA PHE A 94 -5.91 -20.17 5.11
C PHE A 94 -6.38 -21.50 5.69
N SER A 95 -6.79 -22.43 4.82
CA SER A 95 -7.33 -23.74 5.21
C SER A 95 -6.43 -24.49 6.20
N THR A 96 -5.11 -24.30 6.11
CA THR A 96 -4.11 -24.91 6.99
C THR A 96 -4.16 -24.38 8.43
N TYR A 97 -4.55 -23.11 8.62
CA TYR A 97 -4.42 -22.43 9.91
C TYR A 97 -5.77 -22.06 10.56
N ARG A 98 -6.85 -21.88 9.78
CA ARG A 98 -8.15 -21.38 10.26
C ARG A 98 -8.80 -22.25 11.36
N GLY A 99 -8.34 -23.48 11.55
CA GLY A 99 -8.83 -24.38 12.61
C GLY A 99 -8.10 -24.25 13.95
N LEU A 100 -7.07 -23.42 14.01
CA LEU A 100 -6.28 -23.22 15.25
C LEU A 100 -6.96 -22.18 16.15
N ASP A 101 -6.92 -22.36 17.45
CA ASP A 101 -7.45 -21.40 18.42
C ASP A 101 -6.81 -20.02 18.29
N SER A 102 -5.50 -19.96 18.00
CA SER A 102 -4.75 -18.72 17.76
C SER A 102 -5.19 -17.98 16.48
N ALA A 103 -5.87 -18.66 15.55
CA ALA A 103 -6.35 -18.08 14.31
C ALA A 103 -7.78 -17.53 14.41
N ARG A 104 -8.43 -17.67 15.56
CA ARG A 104 -9.80 -17.17 15.75
C ARG A 104 -9.87 -15.66 15.60
N PRO A 105 -10.91 -15.12 14.92
CA PRO A 105 -11.06 -13.68 14.71
C PRO A 105 -11.02 -12.85 15.99
N GLU A 106 -11.56 -13.38 17.10
CA GLU A 106 -11.58 -12.71 18.40
C GLU A 106 -10.17 -12.42 18.93
N ASN A 107 -9.21 -13.30 18.61
CA ASN A 107 -7.80 -13.16 18.99
C ASN A 107 -7.03 -12.23 18.04
N LEU A 108 -7.58 -11.93 16.85
CA LEU A 108 -6.95 -11.22 15.76
C LEU A 108 -7.76 -10.01 15.27
N SER A 109 -8.57 -9.41 16.15
CA SER A 109 -9.51 -8.33 15.81
C SER A 109 -8.84 -7.13 15.09
N VAL A 110 -7.64 -6.74 15.52
CA VAL A 110 -6.87 -5.66 14.87
C VAL A 110 -6.43 -6.06 13.47
N ALA A 111 -5.93 -7.30 13.30
CA ALA A 111 -5.48 -7.79 12.00
C ALA A 111 -6.63 -7.85 10.98
N HIS A 112 -7.80 -8.35 11.40
CA HIS A 112 -9.00 -8.36 10.55
C HIS A 112 -9.42 -6.94 10.17
N LYS A 113 -9.56 -6.03 11.15
CA LYS A 113 -9.92 -4.63 10.88
C LYS A 113 -8.97 -3.96 9.88
N VAL A 114 -7.66 -4.17 10.05
CA VAL A 114 -6.65 -3.62 9.12
C VAL A 114 -6.76 -4.28 7.76
N ALA A 115 -6.85 -5.62 7.69
CA ALA A 115 -6.95 -6.34 6.43
C ALA A 115 -8.19 -5.95 5.60
N ASP A 116 -9.30 -5.61 6.26
CA ASP A 116 -10.54 -5.20 5.60
C ASP A 116 -10.52 -3.76 5.10
N SER A 117 -9.66 -2.92 5.65
CA SER A 117 -9.60 -1.48 5.32
C SER A 117 -8.39 -1.08 4.49
N VAL A 118 -7.28 -1.84 4.51
CA VAL A 118 -6.02 -1.43 3.88
C VAL A 118 -5.98 -1.73 2.39
N ILE A 119 -5.51 -0.76 1.61
CA ILE A 119 -5.08 -0.93 0.23
C ILE A 119 -3.78 -0.15 0.00
N CYS A 120 -2.78 -0.78 -0.63
CA CYS A 120 -1.56 -0.11 -1.02
C CYS A 120 -1.72 0.47 -2.42
N LEU A 121 -1.43 1.75 -2.56
CA LEU A 121 -1.39 2.45 -3.84
C LEU A 121 -0.14 2.04 -4.64
N PRO A 122 -0.16 2.18 -5.97
CA PRO A 122 1.04 1.97 -6.79
C PRO A 122 2.21 2.81 -6.30
N MET A 123 3.39 2.17 -6.15
CA MET A 123 4.59 2.82 -5.63
C MET A 123 5.82 2.24 -6.31
N TYR A 124 6.37 2.97 -7.29
CA TYR A 124 7.59 2.60 -8.01
C TYR A 124 8.31 3.84 -8.55
N THR A 125 9.58 3.69 -8.92
CA THR A 125 10.47 4.80 -9.26
C THR A 125 10.14 5.50 -10.58
N GLY A 126 9.41 4.84 -11.48
CA GLY A 126 9.01 5.37 -12.79
C GLY A 126 7.59 5.93 -12.83
N LEU A 127 6.92 6.06 -11.67
CA LEU A 127 5.56 6.61 -11.61
C LEU A 127 5.60 8.11 -11.95
N ASN A 128 4.98 8.49 -13.06
CA ASN A 128 4.96 9.87 -13.53
C ASN A 128 3.78 10.66 -12.96
N ASP A 129 3.76 11.97 -13.20
CA ASP A 129 2.76 12.87 -12.62
C ASP A 129 1.35 12.58 -13.15
N GLU A 130 1.21 12.23 -14.42
CA GLU A 130 -0.09 11.90 -15.03
C GLU A 130 -0.69 10.63 -14.40
N GLU A 131 0.15 9.63 -14.15
CA GLU A 131 -0.27 8.39 -13.48
C GLU A 131 -0.64 8.67 -12.01
N ILE A 132 0.10 9.52 -11.31
CA ILE A 132 -0.21 9.94 -9.94
C ILE A 132 -1.55 10.69 -9.90
N GLU A 133 -1.78 11.62 -10.81
CA GLU A 133 -3.04 12.36 -10.91
C GLU A 133 -4.21 11.44 -11.23
N LEU A 134 -4.05 10.47 -12.12
CA LEU A 134 -5.07 9.46 -12.40
C LEU A 134 -5.44 8.68 -11.14
N ILE A 135 -4.44 8.14 -10.42
CA ILE A 135 -4.66 7.39 -9.17
C ILE A 135 -5.43 8.25 -8.16
N LEU A 136 -5.00 9.49 -7.96
CA LEU A 136 -5.61 10.42 -7.02
C LEU A 136 -7.03 10.83 -7.45
N SER A 137 -7.29 10.99 -8.74
CA SER A 137 -8.62 11.32 -9.26
C SER A 137 -9.64 10.21 -8.99
N ILE A 138 -9.21 8.94 -9.05
CA ILE A 138 -10.07 7.79 -8.73
C ILE A 138 -10.47 7.80 -7.25
N ILE A 139 -9.57 8.23 -6.37
CA ILE A 139 -9.78 8.23 -4.92
C ILE A 139 -10.56 9.47 -4.47
N LYS A 140 -10.35 10.62 -5.09
CA LYS A 140 -11.05 11.87 -4.73
C LYS A 140 -12.57 11.86 -5.00
N LYS A 141 -13.08 10.94 -5.82
CA LYS A 141 -14.46 10.86 -6.35
C LYS A 141 -14.82 11.93 -7.35
#